data_78b2f199e99b6fcd0d0fdbbc9356ba32
#
_entry.id   78b2f199e99b6fcd0d0fdbbc9356ba32
#
_cell.length_a   1.000
_cell.length_b   1.000
_cell.length_c   1.000
_cell.angle_alpha   90.00
_cell.angle_beta   90.00
_cell.angle_gamma   90.00
#
_symmetry.space_group_name_H-M   'P 1'
#
loop_
_entity.id
_entity.type
_entity.pdbx_description
1 polymer ?
#
loop_
_entity_poly.entity_id
_entity_poly.type
_entity_poly.pdbx_seq_one_letter_code
_entity_poly.pdbx_strand_id
1 'polypeptide(L)'
;LSCESRSAVDWANFFGVSLSENNFQAQLPQSDDPDAGFVGSPDGLEGQLPPNSYGVHANPVAALLHHFGLNAQAVHGYSFDDLRKQIAAGHPVIVWVYGNIWYGVAPAQYTASDGHTATVVRYEHTVIITGYDDYAVTILDGAVAYSRSIPQFLSSWSTLGNMAVILH
;
A
#
# COMPACT_ATOMS: atom_id res chain seq x y z
N LEU A 1 12.13 1.76 -5.27
CA LEU A 1 11.13 1.19 -4.34
C LEU A 1 10.70 2.25 -3.33
N SER A 2 9.85 3.18 -3.74
CA SER A 2 9.28 4.21 -2.86
C SER A 2 7.79 4.43 -3.13
N CYS A 3 7.14 3.44 -3.71
CA CYS A 3 5.73 3.53 -4.06
C CYS A 3 4.84 3.80 -2.84
N GLU A 4 5.17 3.21 -1.69
CA GLU A 4 4.44 3.40 -0.44
C GLU A 4 4.60 4.84 0.07
N SER A 5 5.81 5.38 0.02
CA SER A 5 6.07 6.78 0.39
C SER A 5 5.39 7.74 -0.58
N ARG A 6 5.39 7.45 -1.88
CA ARG A 6 4.69 8.25 -2.89
C ARG A 6 3.17 8.23 -2.64
N SER A 7 2.60 7.05 -2.45
CA SER A 7 1.17 6.91 -2.15
C SER A 7 0.80 7.62 -0.84
N ALA A 8 1.62 7.48 0.20
CA ALA A 8 1.39 8.15 1.47
C ALA A 8 1.38 9.68 1.34
N VAL A 9 2.33 10.24 0.60
CA VAL A 9 2.43 11.69 0.38
C VAL A 9 1.26 12.22 -0.44
N ASP A 10 0.89 11.53 -1.51
CA ASP A 10 -0.26 11.90 -2.34
C ASP A 10 -1.57 11.83 -1.52
N TRP A 11 -1.73 10.80 -0.70
CA TRP A 11 -2.87 10.64 0.19
C TRP A 11 -2.93 11.73 1.26
N ALA A 12 -1.79 12.07 1.87
CA ALA A 12 -1.69 13.16 2.85
C ALA A 12 -2.06 14.50 2.22
N ASN A 13 -1.57 14.76 1.00
CA ASN A 13 -1.87 15.99 0.27
C ASN A 13 -3.36 16.13 -0.04
N PHE A 14 -4.06 15.05 -0.32
CA PHE A 14 -5.51 15.05 -0.51
C PHE A 14 -6.22 15.59 0.75
N PHE A 15 -5.72 15.29 1.94
CA PHE A 15 -6.27 15.77 3.21
C PHE A 15 -5.62 17.07 3.70
N GLY A 16 -4.90 17.78 2.83
CA GLY A 16 -4.35 19.11 3.11
C GLY A 16 -3.01 19.11 3.87
N VAL A 17 -2.34 17.98 3.99
CA VAL A 17 -1.03 17.86 4.64
C VAL A 17 0.05 17.66 3.58
N SER A 18 0.96 18.62 3.48
CA SER A 18 2.05 18.62 2.50
C SER A 18 3.27 17.93 3.08
N LEU A 19 3.66 16.80 2.51
CA LEU A 19 4.82 16.01 2.94
C LEU A 19 5.79 15.83 1.78
N SER A 20 7.09 15.75 2.10
CA SER A 20 8.12 15.36 1.13
C SER A 20 8.23 13.83 1.07
N GLU A 21 8.22 13.28 -0.13
CA GLU A 21 8.39 11.83 -0.35
C GLU A 21 9.73 11.34 0.23
N ASN A 22 10.82 12.05 -0.04
CA ASN A 22 12.13 11.68 0.46
C ASN A 22 12.20 11.73 1.99
N ASN A 23 11.58 12.74 2.60
CA ASN A 23 11.53 12.86 4.05
C ASN A 23 10.64 11.76 4.68
N PHE A 24 9.52 11.44 4.06
CA PHE A 24 8.67 10.33 4.51
C PHE A 24 9.42 9.00 4.45
N GLN A 25 10.06 8.71 3.31
CA GLN A 25 10.86 7.49 3.12
C GLN A 25 11.97 7.39 4.17
N ALA A 26 12.67 8.49 4.44
CA ALA A 26 13.77 8.50 5.41
C ALA A 26 13.32 8.26 6.86
N GLN A 27 12.07 8.53 7.18
CA GLN A 27 11.50 8.34 8.52
C GLN A 27 10.83 6.99 8.72
N LEU A 28 10.62 6.21 7.66
CA LEU A 28 10.14 4.82 7.82
C LEU A 28 11.18 4.00 8.59
N PRO A 29 10.76 3.22 9.59
CA PRO A 29 11.68 2.32 10.27
C PRO A 29 12.26 1.30 9.30
N GLN A 30 13.49 0.86 9.51
CA GLN A 30 14.12 -0.22 8.76
C GLN A 30 13.91 -1.55 9.48
N SER A 31 13.56 -2.58 8.75
CA SER A 31 13.35 -3.92 9.28
C SER A 31 13.57 -4.96 8.18
N ASP A 32 13.78 -6.22 8.55
CA ASP A 32 13.64 -7.35 7.63
C ASP A 32 12.20 -7.89 7.59
N ASP A 33 11.34 -7.39 8.48
CA ASP A 33 9.91 -7.68 8.54
C ASP A 33 9.11 -6.52 7.90
N PRO A 34 8.44 -6.74 6.76
CA PRO A 34 7.70 -5.66 6.08
C PRO A 34 6.52 -5.14 6.91
N ASP A 35 6.01 -5.91 7.87
CA ASP A 35 4.95 -5.46 8.78
C ASP A 35 5.50 -4.57 9.91
N ALA A 36 6.82 -4.53 10.11
CA ALA A 36 7.49 -3.70 11.12
C ALA A 36 8.26 -2.51 10.54
N GLY A 37 8.66 -2.57 9.27
CA GLY A 37 9.42 -1.49 8.65
C GLY A 37 9.75 -1.75 7.18
N PHE A 38 10.52 -0.84 6.61
CA PHE A 38 10.95 -0.93 5.21
C PHE A 38 12.07 -1.97 5.07
N VAL A 39 11.89 -2.91 4.15
CA VAL A 39 12.83 -3.99 3.88
C VAL A 39 13.73 -3.62 2.71
N GLY A 40 15.02 -3.49 2.99
CA GLY A 40 16.04 -3.23 1.98
C GLY A 40 16.25 -1.74 1.69
N SER A 41 16.54 -1.42 0.45
CA SER A 41 16.86 -0.06 -0.01
C SER A 41 15.81 0.45 -1.00
N PRO A 42 15.42 1.75 -0.93
CA PRO A 42 14.57 2.36 -1.96
C PRO A 42 15.18 2.30 -3.36
N ASP A 43 16.51 2.24 -3.45
CA ASP A 43 17.26 2.13 -4.72
C ASP A 43 17.47 0.67 -5.15
N GLY A 44 16.90 -0.30 -4.43
CA GLY A 44 17.02 -1.71 -4.75
C GLY A 44 16.21 -2.11 -6.00
N LEU A 45 16.49 -3.30 -6.51
CA LEU A 45 15.79 -3.83 -7.67
C LEU A 45 14.33 -4.15 -7.33
N GLU A 46 13.45 -3.83 -8.26
CA GLU A 46 12.04 -4.20 -8.16
C GLU A 46 11.81 -5.70 -8.32
N GLY A 47 10.69 -6.19 -7.84
CA GLY A 47 10.23 -7.56 -8.03
C GLY A 47 10.86 -8.58 -7.12
N GLN A 48 11.59 -8.15 -6.10
CA GLN A 48 12.22 -9.06 -5.13
C GLN A 48 11.28 -9.42 -3.98
N LEU A 49 11.70 -10.42 -3.21
CA LEU A 49 11.07 -10.81 -1.94
C LEU A 49 12.04 -10.56 -0.79
N PRO A 50 11.55 -10.33 0.45
CA PRO A 50 12.43 -10.29 1.61
C PRO A 50 13.29 -11.56 1.71
N PRO A 51 14.53 -11.48 2.24
CA PRO A 51 15.16 -10.33 2.87
C PRO A 51 15.79 -9.31 1.91
N ASN A 52 15.68 -9.51 0.61
CA ASN A 52 16.15 -8.53 -0.38
C ASN A 52 15.26 -7.27 -0.34
N SER A 53 15.61 -6.26 -1.12
CA SER A 53 14.83 -5.03 -1.19
C SER A 53 13.40 -5.32 -1.65
N TYR A 54 12.44 -4.96 -0.82
CA TYR A 54 11.04 -5.34 -1.00
C TYR A 54 10.09 -4.13 -0.90
N GLY A 55 10.13 -3.41 0.21
CA GLY A 55 9.21 -2.34 0.54
C GLY A 55 8.67 -2.44 1.96
N VAL A 56 7.51 -1.87 2.22
CA VAL A 56 6.88 -1.84 3.54
C VAL A 56 5.38 -2.07 3.45
N HIS A 57 4.81 -2.76 4.42
CA HIS A 57 3.37 -2.98 4.55
C HIS A 57 2.65 -1.81 5.25
N ALA A 58 1.33 -1.96 5.44
CA ALA A 58 0.47 -0.86 5.85
C ALA A 58 0.74 -0.31 7.25
N ASN A 59 1.13 -1.14 8.22
CA ASN A 59 1.25 -0.71 9.61
C ASN A 59 2.27 0.42 9.82
N PRO A 60 3.52 0.32 9.34
CA PRO A 60 4.49 1.41 9.49
C PRO A 60 4.09 2.68 8.73
N VAL A 61 3.45 2.53 7.56
CA VAL A 61 2.99 3.66 6.76
C VAL A 61 1.88 4.42 7.49
N ALA A 62 0.88 3.71 8.01
CA ALA A 62 -0.21 4.33 8.78
C ALA A 62 0.31 5.00 10.05
N ALA A 63 1.23 4.35 10.76
CA ALA A 63 1.84 4.92 11.98
C ALA A 63 2.58 6.23 11.70
N LEU A 64 3.33 6.29 10.59
CA LEU A 64 4.06 7.49 10.22
C LEU A 64 3.11 8.61 9.74
N LEU A 65 2.08 8.29 8.96
CA LEU A 65 1.02 9.25 8.61
C LEU A 65 0.32 9.81 9.85
N HIS A 66 0.05 8.95 10.84
CA HIS A 66 -0.53 9.38 12.11
C HIS A 66 0.40 10.35 12.86
N HIS A 67 1.71 10.09 12.85
CA HIS A 67 2.71 10.98 13.43
C HIS A 67 2.67 12.37 12.78
N PHE A 68 2.35 12.47 11.49
CA PHE A 68 2.17 13.76 10.79
C PHE A 68 0.79 14.40 10.99
N GLY A 69 -0.02 13.88 11.91
CA GLY A 69 -1.31 14.47 12.28
C GLY A 69 -2.51 14.00 11.47
N LEU A 70 -2.34 12.96 10.65
CA LEU A 70 -3.43 12.34 9.90
C LEU A 70 -4.01 11.17 10.68
N ASN A 71 -5.34 11.05 10.66
CA ASN A 71 -6.02 9.94 11.36
C ASN A 71 -6.00 8.67 10.51
N ALA A 72 -4.80 8.23 10.15
CA ALA A 72 -4.56 7.08 9.30
C ALA A 72 -4.60 5.78 10.11
N GLN A 73 -5.23 4.76 9.55
CA GLN A 73 -5.33 3.43 10.16
C GLN A 73 -4.99 2.36 9.13
N ALA A 74 -4.09 1.45 9.50
CA ALA A 74 -3.85 0.24 8.73
C ALA A 74 -4.97 -0.77 8.99
N VAL A 75 -5.47 -1.39 7.93
CA VAL A 75 -6.50 -2.44 7.99
C VAL A 75 -6.07 -3.63 7.16
N HIS A 76 -6.47 -4.83 7.61
CA HIS A 76 -6.21 -6.10 6.96
C HIS A 76 -7.53 -6.87 6.82
N GLY A 77 -7.69 -7.64 5.75
CA GLY A 77 -8.96 -8.31 5.48
C GLY A 77 -10.11 -7.32 5.23
N TYR A 78 -9.78 -6.14 4.74
CA TYR A 78 -10.78 -5.09 4.50
C TYR A 78 -11.72 -5.50 3.37
N SER A 79 -13.03 -5.33 3.55
CA SER A 79 -13.99 -5.71 2.51
C SER A 79 -14.06 -4.66 1.40
N PHE A 80 -14.41 -5.10 0.20
CA PHE A 80 -14.66 -4.19 -0.91
C PHE A 80 -15.85 -3.25 -0.62
N ASP A 81 -16.85 -3.72 0.12
CA ASP A 81 -17.99 -2.89 0.54
C ASP A 81 -17.52 -1.76 1.47
N ASP A 82 -16.65 -2.05 2.43
CA ASP A 82 -16.09 -1.03 3.32
C ASP A 82 -15.18 -0.06 2.58
N LEU A 83 -14.40 -0.54 1.60
CA LEU A 83 -13.60 0.32 0.73
C LEU A 83 -14.50 1.29 -0.05
N ARG A 84 -15.59 0.82 -0.64
CA ARG A 84 -16.57 1.67 -1.34
C ARG A 84 -17.17 2.72 -0.42
N LYS A 85 -17.48 2.37 0.83
CA LYS A 85 -17.99 3.32 1.82
C LYS A 85 -16.99 4.44 2.12
N GLN A 86 -15.69 4.12 2.24
CA GLN A 86 -14.64 5.12 2.41
C GLN A 86 -14.63 6.12 1.24
N ILE A 87 -14.63 5.61 0.02
CA ILE A 87 -14.60 6.44 -1.18
C ILE A 87 -15.88 7.27 -1.31
N ALA A 88 -17.04 6.69 -1.03
CA ALA A 88 -18.32 7.41 -1.04
C ALA A 88 -18.36 8.53 0.01
N ALA A 89 -17.62 8.40 1.11
CA ALA A 89 -17.46 9.43 2.12
C ALA A 89 -16.43 10.51 1.73
N GLY A 90 -15.81 10.42 0.56
CA GLY A 90 -14.78 11.35 0.09
C GLY A 90 -13.38 11.00 0.58
N HIS A 91 -13.16 9.77 1.04
CA HIS A 91 -11.88 9.32 1.58
C HIS A 91 -11.20 8.31 0.64
N PRO A 92 -10.19 8.72 -0.15
CA PRO A 92 -9.39 7.79 -0.93
C PRO A 92 -8.67 6.79 -0.01
N VAL A 93 -8.35 5.62 -0.56
CA VAL A 93 -7.78 4.50 0.20
C VAL A 93 -6.47 4.06 -0.45
N ILE A 94 -5.39 3.99 0.34
CA ILE A 94 -4.14 3.36 -0.11
C ILE A 94 -4.31 1.85 0.00
N VAL A 95 -4.00 1.12 -1.08
CA VAL A 95 -4.10 -0.34 -1.13
C VAL A 95 -2.80 -0.97 -1.58
N TRP A 96 -2.53 -2.17 -1.09
CA TRP A 96 -1.38 -3.00 -1.46
C TRP A 96 -1.79 -4.02 -2.53
N VAL A 97 -1.13 -3.94 -3.66
CA VAL A 97 -1.34 -4.75 -4.85
C VAL A 97 0.01 -5.25 -5.36
N TYR A 98 0.08 -5.82 -6.55
CA TYR A 98 1.35 -6.10 -7.21
C TYR A 98 1.34 -5.62 -8.67
N GLY A 99 2.51 -5.13 -9.12
CA GLY A 99 2.61 -4.45 -10.41
C GLY A 99 1.58 -3.32 -10.52
N ASN A 100 1.12 -3.04 -11.71
CA ASN A 100 -0.01 -2.11 -11.90
C ASN A 100 -1.35 -2.87 -11.92
N ILE A 101 -1.56 -3.70 -10.91
CA ILE A 101 -2.72 -4.60 -10.74
C ILE A 101 -2.72 -5.69 -11.81
N TRP A 102 -1.67 -6.51 -11.78
CA TRP A 102 -1.49 -7.65 -12.67
C TRP A 102 -2.30 -8.87 -12.21
N TYR A 103 -2.25 -9.92 -13.01
CA TYR A 103 -2.75 -11.24 -12.68
C TYR A 103 -1.60 -12.25 -12.53
N GLY A 104 -1.84 -13.28 -11.75
CA GLY A 104 -1.07 -14.52 -11.80
C GLY A 104 0.24 -14.54 -11.01
N VAL A 105 0.48 -13.56 -10.15
CA VAL A 105 1.62 -13.62 -9.21
C VAL A 105 1.14 -14.19 -7.89
N ALA A 106 1.66 -15.36 -7.54
CA ALA A 106 1.31 -16.04 -6.29
C ALA A 106 2.02 -15.41 -5.09
N PRO A 107 1.35 -15.31 -3.93
CA PRO A 107 1.98 -14.89 -2.69
C PRO A 107 2.95 -15.95 -2.16
N ALA A 108 3.88 -15.52 -1.32
CA ALA A 108 4.77 -16.37 -0.56
C ALA A 108 4.71 -16.02 0.93
N GLN A 109 5.12 -16.93 1.80
CA GLN A 109 5.28 -16.67 3.22
C GLN A 109 6.75 -16.42 3.52
N TYR A 110 7.02 -15.38 4.27
CA TYR A 110 8.36 -15.00 4.70
C TYR A 110 8.37 -14.88 6.22
N THR A 111 9.32 -15.58 6.86
CA THR A 111 9.53 -15.46 8.31
C THR A 111 10.75 -14.59 8.57
N ALA A 112 10.53 -13.45 9.21
CA ALA A 112 11.55 -12.49 9.56
C ALA A 112 12.39 -12.95 10.75
N SER A 113 13.48 -12.23 11.04
CA SER A 113 14.41 -12.55 12.13
C SER A 113 13.76 -12.47 13.52
N ASP A 114 12.70 -11.69 13.66
CA ASP A 114 11.90 -11.60 14.90
C ASP A 114 10.92 -12.77 15.09
N GLY A 115 10.83 -13.68 14.12
CA GLY A 115 9.94 -14.84 14.13
C GLY A 115 8.56 -14.57 13.55
N HIS A 116 8.23 -13.33 13.18
CA HIS A 116 6.97 -12.99 12.53
C HIS A 116 6.94 -13.50 11.09
N THR A 117 5.82 -14.08 10.68
CA THR A 117 5.58 -14.53 9.31
C THR A 117 4.65 -13.56 8.60
N ALA A 118 5.14 -12.97 7.51
CA ALA A 118 4.39 -12.06 6.66
C ALA A 118 4.06 -12.73 5.32
N THR A 119 2.90 -12.40 4.78
CA THR A 119 2.55 -12.71 3.39
C THR A 119 3.18 -11.66 2.48
N VAL A 120 3.94 -12.09 1.51
CA VAL A 120 4.67 -11.21 0.58
C VAL A 120 4.41 -11.62 -0.86
N VAL A 121 4.62 -10.72 -1.80
CA VAL A 121 4.44 -10.97 -3.23
C VAL A 121 5.51 -10.25 -4.03
N ARG A 122 5.97 -10.88 -5.12
CA ARG A 122 6.88 -10.21 -6.06
C ARG A 122 6.19 -9.02 -6.72
N TYR A 123 6.95 -7.96 -6.98
CA TYR A 123 6.43 -6.72 -7.55
C TYR A 123 5.36 -6.06 -6.68
N GLU A 124 5.49 -6.22 -5.35
CA GLU A 124 4.65 -5.50 -4.40
C GLU A 124 4.59 -4.01 -4.79
N HIS A 125 3.40 -3.43 -4.70
CA HIS A 125 3.14 -2.05 -5.10
C HIS A 125 1.98 -1.46 -4.32
N THR A 126 1.97 -0.14 -4.20
CA THR A 126 0.84 0.59 -3.62
C THR A 126 0.25 1.55 -4.63
N VAL A 127 -1.06 1.67 -4.59
CA VAL A 127 -1.83 2.63 -5.35
C VAL A 127 -2.92 3.23 -4.47
N ILE A 128 -3.55 4.31 -4.94
CA ILE A 128 -4.67 4.94 -4.23
C ILE A 128 -5.95 4.68 -5.04
N ILE A 129 -6.96 4.12 -4.38
CA ILE A 129 -8.29 4.01 -4.98
C ILE A 129 -9.04 5.31 -4.71
N THR A 130 -9.44 5.99 -5.78
CA THR A 130 -10.06 7.31 -5.73
C THR A 130 -11.54 7.31 -6.16
N GLY A 131 -11.99 6.24 -6.78
CA GLY A 131 -13.37 6.14 -7.26
C GLY A 131 -13.74 4.72 -7.64
N TYR A 132 -15.02 4.51 -7.90
CA TYR A 132 -15.56 3.24 -8.40
C TYR A 132 -16.87 3.46 -9.13
N ASP A 133 -17.23 2.52 -9.98
CA ASP A 133 -18.56 2.34 -10.54
C ASP A 133 -18.98 0.87 -10.42
N ASP A 134 -20.00 0.44 -11.14
CA ASP A 134 -20.50 -0.93 -11.08
C ASP A 134 -19.53 -1.97 -11.66
N TYR A 135 -18.50 -1.53 -12.41
CA TYR A 135 -17.62 -2.41 -13.20
C TYR A 135 -16.14 -2.26 -12.87
N ALA A 136 -15.72 -1.09 -12.42
CA ALA A 136 -14.32 -0.74 -12.30
C ALA A 136 -14.03 0.13 -11.08
N VAL A 137 -12.74 0.14 -10.68
CA VAL A 137 -12.18 1.10 -9.74
C VAL A 137 -11.30 2.10 -10.48
N THR A 138 -11.29 3.33 -9.99
CA THR A 138 -10.40 4.40 -10.46
C THR A 138 -9.19 4.47 -9.55
N ILE A 139 -8.01 4.52 -10.14
CA ILE A 139 -6.73 4.37 -9.47
C ILE A 139 -5.85 5.57 -9.75
N LEU A 140 -5.22 6.10 -8.71
CA LEU A 140 -4.10 7.02 -8.80
C LEU A 140 -2.82 6.25 -8.44
N ASP A 141 -1.89 6.21 -9.39
CA ASP A 141 -0.60 5.52 -9.28
C ASP A 141 0.52 6.52 -9.59
N GLY A 142 1.02 7.16 -8.55
CA GLY A 142 1.92 8.29 -8.70
C GLY A 142 1.28 9.42 -9.52
N ALA A 143 1.87 9.78 -10.64
CA ALA A 143 1.36 10.83 -11.52
C ALA A 143 0.33 10.35 -12.55
N VAL A 144 0.00 9.06 -12.56
CA VAL A 144 -0.86 8.44 -13.59
C VAL A 144 -2.18 7.98 -12.97
N ALA A 145 -3.28 8.28 -13.65
CA ALA A 145 -4.59 7.75 -13.28
C ALA A 145 -5.07 6.76 -14.34
N TYR A 146 -5.65 5.65 -13.90
CA TYR A 146 -6.20 4.62 -14.78
C TYR A 146 -7.33 3.85 -14.07
N SER A 147 -7.98 2.96 -14.80
CA SER A 147 -9.03 2.10 -14.27
C SER A 147 -8.65 0.64 -14.40
N ARG A 148 -9.19 -0.18 -13.51
CA ARG A 148 -9.14 -1.65 -13.60
C ARG A 148 -10.52 -2.20 -13.28
N SER A 149 -10.86 -3.33 -13.90
CA SER A 149 -12.10 -4.03 -13.56
C SER A 149 -12.11 -4.44 -12.08
N ILE A 150 -13.28 -4.48 -11.47
CA ILE A 150 -13.41 -4.91 -10.08
C ILE A 150 -12.82 -6.31 -9.87
N PRO A 151 -13.10 -7.34 -10.71
CA PRO A 151 -12.48 -8.66 -10.53
C PRO A 151 -10.95 -8.63 -10.59
N GLN A 152 -10.36 -7.86 -11.50
CA GLN A 152 -8.91 -7.72 -11.60
C GLN A 152 -8.31 -7.05 -10.37
N PHE A 153 -8.93 -5.98 -9.89
CA PHE A 153 -8.51 -5.30 -8.68
C PHE A 153 -8.58 -6.23 -7.47
N LEU A 154 -9.71 -6.91 -7.26
CA LEU A 154 -9.91 -7.82 -6.12
C LEU A 154 -8.91 -8.97 -6.13
N SER A 155 -8.59 -9.52 -7.30
CA SER A 155 -7.58 -10.58 -7.44
C SER A 155 -6.20 -10.12 -6.96
N SER A 156 -5.75 -8.95 -7.38
CA SER A 156 -4.47 -8.40 -6.95
C SER A 156 -4.47 -8.00 -5.47
N TRP A 157 -5.50 -7.32 -5.02
CA TRP A 157 -5.60 -6.82 -3.64
C TRP A 157 -5.69 -7.97 -2.62
N SER A 158 -6.42 -9.03 -2.93
CA SER A 158 -6.56 -10.20 -2.03
C SER A 158 -5.25 -10.97 -1.84
N THR A 159 -4.29 -10.84 -2.75
CA THR A 159 -3.00 -11.51 -2.65
C THR A 159 -2.23 -11.10 -1.40
N LEU A 160 -2.35 -9.85 -0.96
CA LEU A 160 -1.80 -9.34 0.29
C LEU A 160 -2.87 -9.15 1.38
N GLY A 161 -3.93 -9.96 1.33
CA GLY A 161 -4.93 -10.03 2.39
C GLY A 161 -5.81 -8.77 2.50
N ASN A 162 -6.11 -8.10 1.40
CA ASN A 162 -6.90 -6.86 1.40
C ASN A 162 -6.33 -5.81 2.38
N MET A 163 -5.02 -5.62 2.31
CA MET A 163 -4.31 -4.66 3.14
C MET A 163 -4.52 -3.23 2.62
N ALA A 164 -4.79 -2.30 3.53
CA ALA A 164 -5.03 -0.90 3.16
C ALA A 164 -4.66 0.07 4.27
N VAL A 165 -4.55 1.35 3.91
CA VAL A 165 -4.56 2.48 4.85
C VAL A 165 -5.78 3.34 4.55
N ILE A 166 -6.57 3.57 5.57
CA ILE A 166 -7.82 4.33 5.53
C ILE A 166 -7.74 5.56 6.45
N LEU A 167 -8.60 6.53 6.20
CA LEU A 167 -8.88 7.57 7.18
C LEU A 167 -9.88 7.01 8.21
N HIS A 168 -9.47 7.08 9.45
CA HIS A 168 -10.30 6.58 10.56
C HIS A 168 -11.33 7.63 11.00
#